data_59f06d927b57d08b0c32e9358bc7bce3
#
_entry.id   59f06d927b57d08b0c32e9358bc7bce3
#
_cell.length_a   1.000
_cell.length_b   1.000
_cell.length_c   1.000
_cell.angle_alpha   90.00
_cell.angle_beta   90.00
_cell.angle_gamma   90.00
#
_symmetry.space_group_name_H-M   'P 1'
#
loop_
_entity.id
_entity.type
_entity.pdbx_description
1 polymer ?
#
loop_
_entity_poly.entity_id
_entity_poly.type
_entity_poly.pdbx_seq_one_letter_code
_entity_poly.pdbx_strand_id
1 'polypeptide(L)'
;MQYTNKYDVPIEVIRAVQNDPYTKGDGVVLSVTQLIKPPRIVALQTKHDDEISVDYRDEVFKLLGKGVHTVLENANMGDENIVPEKRLYAEIDGWKISGQTDTMSLREKLLTDYKCTSVYAVTSDKPEWEAQLNMYAWLWRKHGHQIERLRILAILRDWRRSEADKKFDYPQTPVVSIDIPLWGFIRQDEFVRMRVNIHQDAANGGELPDCTDEERWTRGSKNIRCEGNWCQVSKFCSQWQSIKEKKS
;
A
#
# COMPACT_ATOMS: atom_id res chain seq x y z
N MET A 1 -16.16 1.37 -10.45
CA MET A 1 -16.08 2.38 -9.34
C MET A 1 -16.68 3.70 -9.80
N GLN A 2 -17.53 4.34 -8.97
CA GLN A 2 -18.19 5.62 -9.27
C GLN A 2 -17.58 6.73 -8.41
N TYR A 3 -17.39 7.93 -8.99
CA TYR A 3 -16.89 9.09 -8.26
C TYR A 3 -18.03 10.06 -7.95
N THR A 4 -17.98 10.67 -6.75
CA THR A 4 -18.90 11.73 -6.33
C THR A 4 -18.12 12.98 -5.94
N ASN A 5 -18.78 14.14 -6.02
CA ASN A 5 -18.24 15.43 -5.59
C ASN A 5 -19.20 16.11 -4.61
N LYS A 6 -19.39 15.50 -3.43
CA LYS A 6 -20.31 15.98 -2.39
C LYS A 6 -19.79 17.21 -1.64
N TYR A 7 -18.51 17.50 -1.78
CA TYR A 7 -17.80 18.55 -1.04
C TYR A 7 -17.24 19.65 -1.96
N ASP A 8 -17.76 19.74 -3.17
CA ASP A 8 -17.41 20.78 -4.14
C ASP A 8 -15.89 20.92 -4.37
N VAL A 9 -15.22 19.78 -4.51
CA VAL A 9 -13.79 19.74 -4.85
C VAL A 9 -13.59 20.45 -6.20
N PRO A 10 -12.62 21.38 -6.32
CA PRO A 10 -12.36 22.13 -7.55
C PRO A 10 -12.07 21.25 -8.76
N ILE A 11 -12.48 21.70 -9.95
CA ILE A 11 -12.40 20.91 -11.19
C ILE A 11 -10.95 20.51 -11.55
N GLU A 12 -9.97 21.33 -11.18
CA GLU A 12 -8.55 21.05 -11.41
C GLU A 12 -8.11 19.79 -10.65
N VAL A 13 -8.57 19.62 -9.41
CA VAL A 13 -8.29 18.46 -8.58
C VAL A 13 -9.01 17.22 -9.13
N ILE A 14 -10.28 17.38 -9.55
CA ILE A 14 -11.04 16.29 -10.18
C ILE A 14 -10.32 15.77 -11.42
N ARG A 15 -9.88 16.66 -12.31
CA ARG A 15 -9.13 16.31 -13.52
C ARG A 15 -7.82 15.61 -13.19
N ALA A 16 -7.11 16.05 -12.16
CA ALA A 16 -5.86 15.40 -11.72
C ALA A 16 -6.11 13.98 -11.18
N VAL A 17 -7.21 13.74 -10.48
CA VAL A 17 -7.60 12.40 -10.01
C VAL A 17 -8.01 11.50 -11.17
N GLN A 18 -8.77 12.02 -12.14
CA GLN A 18 -9.28 11.26 -13.29
C GLN A 18 -8.18 10.90 -14.30
N ASN A 19 -7.16 11.75 -14.45
CA ASN A 19 -6.06 11.57 -15.39
C ASN A 19 -4.88 10.79 -14.75
N ASP A 20 -5.19 9.80 -13.90
CA ASP A 20 -4.18 8.91 -13.32
C ASP A 20 -3.63 7.94 -14.39
N PRO A 21 -2.35 8.04 -14.81
CA PRO A 21 -1.77 7.17 -15.82
C PRO A 21 -1.44 5.77 -15.28
N TYR A 22 -1.71 5.51 -14.00
CA TYR A 22 -1.35 4.22 -13.38
C TYR A 22 -2.09 3.05 -14.02
N THR A 23 -1.33 2.05 -14.46
CA THR A 23 -1.83 0.73 -14.90
C THR A 23 -1.09 -0.37 -14.15
N LYS A 24 -1.73 -1.53 -13.98
CA LYS A 24 -1.07 -2.71 -13.40
C LYS A 24 -0.07 -3.36 -14.35
N GLY A 25 -0.19 -3.11 -15.63
CA GLY A 25 0.46 -3.82 -16.73
C GLY A 25 -0.42 -4.93 -17.31
N ASP A 26 -0.16 -5.29 -18.57
CA ASP A 26 -0.96 -6.23 -19.33
C ASP A 26 -0.88 -7.65 -18.75
N GLY A 27 -2.03 -8.30 -18.61
CA GLY A 27 -2.16 -9.65 -18.09
C GLY A 27 -1.84 -9.80 -16.59
N VAL A 28 -1.57 -8.70 -15.87
CA VAL A 28 -1.33 -8.75 -14.42
C VAL A 28 -2.65 -8.98 -13.67
N VAL A 29 -2.69 -10.06 -12.89
CA VAL A 29 -3.85 -10.39 -12.05
C VAL A 29 -3.88 -9.48 -10.82
N LEU A 30 -2.80 -9.46 -10.02
CA LEU A 30 -2.68 -8.62 -8.83
C LEU A 30 -1.32 -7.91 -8.77
N SER A 31 -1.32 -6.69 -8.24
CA SER A 31 -0.09 -6.00 -7.83
C SER A 31 0.33 -6.42 -6.42
N VAL A 32 1.60 -6.19 -6.07
CA VAL A 32 2.12 -6.38 -4.70
C VAL A 32 1.24 -5.68 -3.66
N THR A 33 0.84 -4.43 -3.93
CA THR A 33 -0.04 -3.67 -3.04
C THR A 33 -1.44 -4.25 -2.88
N GLN A 34 -1.92 -5.03 -3.87
CA GLN A 34 -3.17 -5.78 -3.74
C GLN A 34 -2.96 -7.09 -2.99
N LEU A 35 -1.85 -7.80 -3.25
CA LEU A 35 -1.53 -9.07 -2.57
C LEU A 35 -1.38 -8.90 -1.05
N ILE A 36 -0.88 -7.77 -0.56
CA ILE A 36 -0.78 -7.51 0.89
C ILE A 36 -2.13 -7.15 1.54
N LYS A 37 -3.15 -6.78 0.74
CA LYS A 37 -4.49 -6.52 1.29
C LYS A 37 -5.18 -7.82 1.69
N PRO A 38 -6.12 -7.79 2.65
CA PRO A 38 -6.96 -8.94 2.95
C PRO A 38 -7.65 -9.47 1.69
N PRO A 39 -7.61 -10.80 1.42
CA PRO A 39 -8.24 -11.39 0.23
C PRO A 39 -9.73 -11.07 0.14
N ARG A 40 -10.44 -11.07 1.28
CA ARG A 40 -11.84 -10.65 1.37
C ARG A 40 -12.09 -9.25 0.79
N ILE A 41 -11.20 -8.30 1.10
CA ILE A 41 -11.34 -6.93 0.59
C ILE A 41 -11.15 -6.90 -0.92
N VAL A 42 -10.11 -7.58 -1.44
CA VAL A 42 -9.82 -7.60 -2.88
C VAL A 42 -10.95 -8.29 -3.67
N ALA A 43 -11.42 -9.45 -3.19
CA ALA A 43 -12.51 -10.17 -3.83
C ALA A 43 -13.83 -9.35 -3.85
N LEU A 44 -14.19 -8.72 -2.74
CA LEU A 44 -15.36 -7.86 -2.67
C LEU A 44 -15.21 -6.58 -3.50
N GLN A 45 -14.00 -5.98 -3.60
CA GLN A 45 -13.73 -4.86 -4.50
C GLN A 45 -13.95 -5.25 -5.96
N THR A 46 -13.43 -6.41 -6.37
CA THR A 46 -13.64 -6.92 -7.73
C THR A 46 -15.11 -7.21 -8.01
N LYS A 47 -15.82 -7.83 -7.06
CA LYS A 47 -17.22 -8.22 -7.22
C LYS A 47 -18.17 -7.03 -7.29
N HIS A 48 -17.88 -5.96 -6.56
CA HIS A 48 -18.77 -4.79 -6.39
C HIS A 48 -18.14 -3.50 -6.95
N ASP A 49 -17.25 -3.59 -7.94
CA ASP A 49 -16.51 -2.44 -8.48
C ASP A 49 -17.42 -1.32 -8.97
N ASP A 50 -18.51 -1.67 -9.65
CA ASP A 50 -19.51 -0.73 -10.16
C ASP A 50 -20.42 -0.13 -9.09
N GLU A 51 -20.53 -0.78 -7.92
CA GLU A 51 -21.32 -0.32 -6.78
C GLU A 51 -20.51 0.50 -5.75
N ILE A 52 -19.16 0.48 -5.85
CA ILE A 52 -18.29 1.24 -4.97
C ILE A 52 -18.29 2.70 -5.39
N SER A 53 -18.64 3.58 -4.44
CA SER A 53 -18.59 5.04 -4.61
C SER A 53 -17.50 5.64 -3.75
N VAL A 54 -16.67 6.52 -4.36
CA VAL A 54 -15.58 7.25 -3.70
C VAL A 54 -15.77 8.73 -3.95
N ASP A 55 -15.62 9.55 -2.92
CA ASP A 55 -15.67 11.01 -3.10
C ASP A 55 -14.29 11.56 -3.46
N TYR A 56 -14.24 12.54 -4.38
CA TYR A 56 -12.98 13.17 -4.80
C TYR A 56 -12.17 13.72 -3.64
N ARG A 57 -12.82 14.18 -2.57
CA ARG A 57 -12.16 14.61 -1.34
C ARG A 57 -11.21 13.56 -0.76
N ASP A 58 -11.59 12.27 -0.85
CA ASP A 58 -10.82 11.18 -0.27
C ASP A 58 -9.58 10.82 -1.11
N GLU A 59 -9.52 11.32 -2.35
CA GLU A 59 -8.40 11.08 -3.28
C GLU A 59 -7.30 12.16 -3.24
N VAL A 60 -7.56 13.31 -2.60
CA VAL A 60 -6.62 14.46 -2.56
C VAL A 60 -5.25 14.07 -2.00
N PHE A 61 -5.22 13.26 -0.94
CA PHE A 61 -3.94 12.82 -0.35
C PHE A 61 -3.15 11.85 -1.24
N LYS A 62 -3.82 11.15 -2.15
CA LYS A 62 -3.12 10.34 -3.18
C LYS A 62 -2.39 11.24 -4.18
N LEU A 63 -2.98 12.36 -4.58
CA LEU A 63 -2.31 13.35 -5.45
C LEU A 63 -1.06 13.92 -4.80
N LEU A 64 -1.15 14.27 -3.50
CA LEU A 64 0.02 14.74 -2.75
C LEU A 64 1.12 13.67 -2.73
N GLY A 65 0.77 12.41 -2.48
CA GLY A 65 1.72 11.30 -2.54
C GLY A 65 2.40 11.20 -3.90
N LYS A 66 1.63 11.19 -4.99
CA LYS A 66 2.18 11.14 -6.36
C LYS A 66 3.11 12.32 -6.66
N GLY A 67 2.74 13.54 -6.27
CA GLY A 67 3.60 14.72 -6.46
C GLY A 67 4.96 14.54 -5.77
N VAL A 68 4.97 14.03 -4.54
CA VAL A 68 6.20 13.73 -3.79
C VAL A 68 7.04 12.67 -4.51
N HIS A 69 6.43 11.56 -4.95
CA HIS A 69 7.13 10.50 -5.69
C HIS A 69 7.77 11.06 -6.96
N THR A 70 7.02 11.80 -7.79
CA THR A 70 7.54 12.40 -9.03
C THR A 70 8.73 13.34 -8.78
N VAL A 71 8.67 14.17 -7.73
CA VAL A 71 9.79 15.08 -7.39
C VAL A 71 11.03 14.30 -6.97
N LEU A 72 10.88 13.28 -6.13
CA LEU A 72 12.00 12.47 -5.66
C LEU A 72 12.59 11.58 -6.78
N GLU A 73 11.75 11.07 -7.67
CA GLU A 73 12.16 10.33 -8.85
C GLU A 73 12.98 11.22 -9.79
N ASN A 74 12.48 12.40 -10.13
CA ASN A 74 13.19 13.35 -10.98
C ASN A 74 14.55 13.79 -10.39
N ALA A 75 14.65 13.89 -9.06
CA ALA A 75 15.91 14.22 -8.39
C ALA A 75 17.00 13.14 -8.56
N ASN A 76 16.61 11.89 -8.84
CA ASN A 76 17.51 10.77 -9.04
C ASN A 76 17.83 10.51 -10.53
N MET A 77 17.26 11.28 -11.45
CA MET A 77 17.54 11.12 -12.87
C MET A 77 19.01 11.42 -13.22
N GLY A 78 19.62 10.50 -13.97
CA GLY A 78 21.02 10.62 -14.42
C GLY A 78 22.05 10.03 -13.46
N ASP A 79 21.68 9.53 -12.29
CA ASP A 79 22.58 8.72 -11.46
C ASP A 79 22.53 7.26 -11.91
N GLU A 80 23.61 6.79 -12.54
CA GLU A 80 23.72 5.41 -13.05
C GLU A 80 23.63 4.33 -11.95
N ASN A 81 23.85 4.69 -10.70
CA ASN A 81 23.72 3.79 -9.55
C ASN A 81 22.28 3.70 -9.01
N ILE A 82 21.39 4.56 -9.48
CA ILE A 82 20.00 4.61 -9.04
C ILE A 82 19.10 4.15 -10.17
N VAL A 83 18.32 3.10 -9.93
CA VAL A 83 17.20 2.75 -10.80
C VAL A 83 15.96 3.44 -10.21
N PRO A 84 15.45 4.48 -10.89
CA PRO A 84 14.21 5.16 -10.46
C PRO A 84 13.01 4.23 -10.69
N GLU A 85 11.82 4.72 -10.49
CA GLU A 85 10.57 4.00 -10.57
C GLU A 85 10.56 2.87 -11.63
N LYS A 86 10.55 1.60 -11.16
CA LYS A 86 10.60 0.44 -12.04
C LYS A 86 9.50 -0.56 -11.69
N ARG A 87 8.74 -0.95 -12.70
CA ARG A 87 7.78 -2.05 -12.59
C ARG A 87 8.44 -3.36 -12.96
N LEU A 88 8.32 -4.33 -12.05
CA LEU A 88 8.80 -5.70 -12.21
C LEU A 88 7.62 -6.67 -12.23
N TYR A 89 7.81 -7.80 -12.87
CA TYR A 89 6.78 -8.83 -13.04
C TYR A 89 7.34 -10.19 -12.65
N ALA A 90 6.49 -11.05 -12.13
CA ALA A 90 6.80 -12.46 -11.96
C ALA A 90 5.54 -13.31 -12.16
N GLU A 91 5.74 -14.53 -12.63
CA GLU A 91 4.70 -15.55 -12.65
C GLU A 91 4.89 -16.49 -11.48
N ILE A 92 3.81 -16.79 -10.79
CA ILE A 92 3.78 -17.70 -9.66
C ILE A 92 2.41 -18.39 -9.61
N ASP A 93 2.44 -19.71 -9.57
CA ASP A 93 1.27 -20.57 -9.49
C ASP A 93 0.16 -20.19 -10.51
N GLY A 94 0.59 -19.87 -11.75
CA GLY A 94 -0.29 -19.48 -12.86
C GLY A 94 -0.78 -18.04 -12.84
N TRP A 95 -0.41 -17.22 -11.84
CA TRP A 95 -0.74 -15.81 -11.81
C TRP A 95 0.48 -14.93 -12.12
N LYS A 96 0.29 -13.96 -13.03
CA LYS A 96 1.23 -12.88 -13.26
C LYS A 96 0.97 -11.78 -12.23
N ILE A 97 1.98 -11.49 -11.43
CA ILE A 97 1.97 -10.41 -10.44
C ILE A 97 2.92 -9.30 -10.83
N SER A 98 2.67 -8.08 -10.36
CA SER A 98 3.57 -6.95 -10.60
C SER A 98 3.85 -6.16 -9.31
N GLY A 99 5.02 -5.55 -9.27
CA GLY A 99 5.38 -4.56 -8.26
C GLY A 99 6.09 -3.38 -8.90
N GLN A 100 5.67 -2.17 -8.56
CA GLN A 100 6.34 -0.94 -8.96
C GLN A 100 7.07 -0.41 -7.74
N THR A 101 8.39 -0.29 -7.85
CA THR A 101 9.28 0.14 -6.78
C THR A 101 9.73 1.57 -7.04
N ASP A 102 9.86 2.37 -6.00
CA ASP A 102 10.20 3.79 -6.17
C ASP A 102 11.67 3.96 -6.55
N THR A 103 12.59 3.33 -5.79
CA THR A 103 14.02 3.52 -6.04
C THR A 103 14.82 2.29 -5.61
N MET A 104 15.79 1.88 -6.45
CA MET A 104 16.79 0.87 -6.14
C MET A 104 18.19 1.44 -6.34
N SER A 105 18.98 1.53 -5.26
CA SER A 105 20.41 1.83 -5.33
C SER A 105 21.18 0.55 -5.63
N LEU A 106 21.77 0.46 -6.82
CA LEU A 106 22.54 -0.71 -7.25
C LEU A 106 23.82 -0.87 -6.43
N ARG A 107 24.50 0.24 -6.16
CA ARG A 107 25.75 0.28 -5.37
C ARG A 107 25.54 -0.12 -3.92
N GLU A 108 24.48 0.41 -3.29
CA GLU A 108 24.18 0.14 -1.88
C GLU A 108 23.32 -1.11 -1.70
N LYS A 109 22.81 -1.70 -2.79
CA LYS A 109 21.86 -2.81 -2.78
C LYS A 109 20.64 -2.52 -1.90
N LEU A 110 20.23 -1.23 -1.88
CA LEU A 110 19.20 -0.67 -1.03
C LEU A 110 17.94 -0.38 -1.84
N LEU A 111 16.86 -1.03 -1.46
CA LEU A 111 15.53 -0.71 -1.98
C LEU A 111 14.84 0.29 -1.05
N THR A 112 14.42 1.41 -1.61
CA THR A 112 13.71 2.46 -0.87
C THR A 112 12.30 2.64 -1.42
N ASP A 113 11.33 2.73 -0.52
CA ASP A 113 9.94 3.07 -0.84
C ASP A 113 9.59 4.40 -0.16
N TYR A 114 9.02 5.32 -0.94
CA TYR A 114 8.64 6.65 -0.49
C TYR A 114 7.23 6.65 0.09
N LYS A 115 7.05 7.30 1.23
CA LYS A 115 5.73 7.46 1.85
C LYS A 115 5.45 8.92 2.17
N CYS A 116 4.40 9.50 1.58
CA CYS A 116 3.83 10.74 2.06
C CYS A 116 2.73 10.41 3.07
N THR A 117 3.03 10.53 4.37
CA THR A 117 2.18 9.97 5.42
C THR A 117 2.04 10.90 6.63
N SER A 118 1.35 10.45 7.68
CA SER A 118 1.21 11.18 8.93
C SER A 118 2.31 10.80 9.94
N VAL A 119 2.54 11.67 10.92
CA VAL A 119 3.38 11.37 12.10
C VAL A 119 2.96 10.07 12.77
N TYR A 120 1.64 9.89 12.95
CA TYR A 120 1.09 8.66 13.54
C TYR A 120 1.55 7.38 12.82
N ALA A 121 1.71 7.42 11.50
CA ALA A 121 2.09 6.23 10.73
C ALA A 121 3.53 5.76 11.01
N VAL A 122 4.44 6.68 11.37
CA VAL A 122 5.85 6.34 11.67
C VAL A 122 6.09 6.05 13.16
N THR A 123 5.13 6.36 14.02
CA THR A 123 5.20 6.05 15.46
C THR A 123 4.43 4.79 15.84
N SER A 124 3.89 4.06 14.88
CA SER A 124 3.15 2.81 15.08
C SER A 124 3.65 1.73 14.14
N ASP A 125 3.57 0.47 14.59
CA ASP A 125 3.91 -0.68 13.76
C ASP A 125 3.12 -0.70 12.45
N LYS A 126 3.82 -1.03 11.37
CA LYS A 126 3.28 -1.12 10.00
C LYS A 126 3.74 -2.42 9.33
N PRO A 127 3.21 -3.58 9.74
CA PRO A 127 3.61 -4.86 9.16
C PRO A 127 3.37 -4.93 7.65
N GLU A 128 2.40 -4.16 7.14
CA GLU A 128 2.17 -4.04 5.72
C GLU A 128 3.33 -3.39 4.95
N TRP A 129 4.11 -2.49 5.56
CA TRP A 129 5.30 -1.91 4.93
C TRP A 129 6.44 -2.93 4.84
N GLU A 130 6.62 -3.73 5.90
CA GLU A 130 7.60 -4.82 5.88
C GLU A 130 7.25 -5.87 4.82
N ALA A 131 5.99 -6.29 4.77
CA ALA A 131 5.51 -7.23 3.76
C ALA A 131 5.69 -6.67 2.34
N GLN A 132 5.30 -5.42 2.08
CA GLN A 132 5.40 -4.76 0.79
C GLN A 132 6.84 -4.74 0.29
N LEU A 133 7.77 -4.22 1.09
CA LEU A 133 9.17 -4.10 0.71
C LEU A 133 9.85 -5.47 0.50
N ASN A 134 9.50 -6.47 1.32
CA ASN A 134 10.02 -7.82 1.13
C ASN A 134 9.48 -8.49 -0.14
N MET A 135 8.23 -8.25 -0.55
CA MET A 135 7.71 -8.71 -1.84
C MET A 135 8.40 -7.98 -3.02
N TYR A 136 8.69 -6.69 -2.88
CA TYR A 136 9.49 -5.96 -3.88
C TYR A 136 10.92 -6.50 -3.95
N ALA A 137 11.57 -6.77 -2.82
CA ALA A 137 12.90 -7.37 -2.79
C ALA A 137 12.91 -8.76 -3.43
N TRP A 138 11.86 -9.57 -3.22
CA TRP A 138 11.68 -10.85 -3.90
C TRP A 138 11.60 -10.67 -5.42
N LEU A 139 10.82 -9.71 -5.94
CA LEU A 139 10.76 -9.41 -7.37
C LEU A 139 12.13 -9.04 -7.92
N TRP A 140 12.88 -8.14 -7.27
CA TRP A 140 14.22 -7.75 -7.68
C TRP A 140 15.20 -8.95 -7.72
N ARG A 141 15.12 -9.82 -6.69
CA ARG A 141 15.94 -11.05 -6.62
C ARG A 141 15.58 -12.04 -7.71
N LYS A 142 14.30 -12.17 -8.07
CA LYS A 142 13.87 -12.99 -9.24
C LYS A 142 14.41 -12.46 -10.56
N HIS A 143 14.71 -11.18 -10.65
CA HIS A 143 15.36 -10.55 -11.80
C HIS A 143 16.89 -10.49 -11.70
N GLY A 144 17.50 -11.25 -10.78
CA GLY A 144 18.95 -11.40 -10.66
C GLY A 144 19.67 -10.29 -9.87
N HIS A 145 18.97 -9.39 -9.24
CA HIS A 145 19.56 -8.34 -8.44
C HIS A 145 19.76 -8.77 -6.98
N GLN A 146 20.86 -8.31 -6.38
CA GLN A 146 21.10 -8.48 -4.95
C GLN A 146 20.44 -7.35 -4.16
N ILE A 147 19.71 -7.70 -3.11
CA ILE A 147 19.13 -6.76 -2.15
C ILE A 147 19.70 -7.09 -0.77
N GLU A 148 20.28 -6.10 -0.11
CA GLU A 148 20.89 -6.21 1.23
C GLU A 148 20.18 -5.37 2.28
N ARG A 149 19.48 -4.29 1.85
CA ARG A 149 18.79 -3.38 2.75
C ARG A 149 17.44 -2.94 2.18
N LEU A 150 16.50 -2.69 3.10
CA LEU A 150 15.18 -2.14 2.78
C LEU A 150 14.96 -0.89 3.62
N ARG A 151 14.36 0.14 3.04
CA ARG A 151 14.11 1.40 3.71
C ARG A 151 12.79 2.02 3.29
N ILE A 152 12.05 2.54 4.27
CA ILE A 152 10.99 3.52 4.04
C ILE A 152 11.59 4.92 4.23
N LEU A 153 11.37 5.81 3.25
CA LEU A 153 11.61 7.24 3.40
C LEU A 153 10.25 7.93 3.52
N ALA A 154 9.91 8.33 4.74
CA ALA A 154 8.62 8.93 5.05
C ALA A 154 8.71 10.47 5.11
N ILE A 155 7.89 11.16 4.31
CA ILE A 155 7.65 12.60 4.40
C ILE A 155 6.35 12.80 5.17
N LEU A 156 6.44 13.53 6.29
CA LEU A 156 5.36 13.68 7.27
C LEU A 156 4.53 14.91 6.95
N ARG A 157 3.35 14.72 6.33
CA ARG A 157 2.48 15.81 5.87
C ARG A 157 1.84 16.66 6.98
N ASP A 158 1.81 16.14 8.21
CA ASP A 158 1.20 16.78 9.37
C ASP A 158 2.23 17.11 10.47
N TRP A 159 3.53 17.04 10.14
CA TRP A 159 4.59 17.40 11.08
C TRP A 159 4.55 18.85 11.50
N ARG A 160 4.82 19.10 12.79
CA ARG A 160 4.81 20.44 13.38
C ARG A 160 6.08 20.68 14.19
N ARG A 161 6.82 21.74 13.85
CA ARG A 161 8.00 22.15 14.61
C ARG A 161 7.70 22.39 16.09
N SER A 162 6.56 23.03 16.38
CA SER A 162 6.15 23.32 17.75
C SER A 162 5.88 22.07 18.62
N GLU A 163 5.61 20.92 17.99
CA GLU A 163 5.49 19.65 18.70
C GLU A 163 6.86 19.00 18.88
N ALA A 164 7.72 19.05 17.87
CA ALA A 164 9.10 18.55 17.94
C ALA A 164 9.90 19.25 19.05
N ASP A 165 9.77 20.57 19.16
CA ASP A 165 10.45 21.37 20.18
C ASP A 165 9.97 21.04 21.63
N LYS A 166 8.82 20.39 21.79
CA LYS A 166 8.22 20.10 23.11
C LYS A 166 8.23 18.63 23.48
N LYS A 167 8.28 17.71 22.53
CA LYS A 167 8.09 16.28 22.74
C LYS A 167 9.25 15.50 22.19
N PHE A 168 9.98 14.82 23.04
CA PHE A 168 11.14 14.01 22.65
C PHE A 168 10.78 12.77 21.81
N ASP A 169 9.60 12.21 22.04
CA ASP A 169 9.06 11.05 21.32
C ASP A 169 8.38 11.41 19.98
N TYR A 170 8.27 12.70 19.67
CA TYR A 170 7.78 13.19 18.38
C TYR A 170 8.93 13.26 17.37
N PRO A 171 8.72 12.94 16.08
CA PRO A 171 9.75 13.04 15.06
C PRO A 171 10.38 14.43 15.03
N GLN A 172 11.72 14.49 15.16
CA GLN A 172 12.43 15.77 15.24
C GLN A 172 12.56 16.47 13.89
N THR A 173 12.30 15.74 12.80
CA THR A 173 12.32 16.28 11.41
C THR A 173 11.06 15.84 10.65
N PRO A 174 10.65 16.60 9.61
CA PRO A 174 9.52 16.23 8.76
C PRO A 174 9.82 15.05 7.83
N VAL A 175 11.06 14.54 7.83
CA VAL A 175 11.48 13.38 7.03
C VAL A 175 12.08 12.34 7.96
N VAL A 176 11.56 11.11 7.87
CA VAL A 176 12.03 9.97 8.68
C VAL A 176 12.49 8.84 7.77
N SER A 177 13.68 8.32 8.05
CA SER A 177 14.21 7.11 7.43
C SER A 177 14.01 5.94 8.36
N ILE A 178 13.34 4.88 7.89
CA ILE A 178 13.03 3.69 8.68
C ILE A 178 13.62 2.49 7.96
N ASP A 179 14.60 1.83 8.59
CA ASP A 179 15.13 0.57 8.09
C ASP A 179 14.12 -0.55 8.34
N ILE A 180 13.87 -1.36 7.31
CA ILE A 180 12.90 -2.45 7.34
C ILE A 180 13.66 -3.78 7.37
N PRO A 181 13.26 -4.74 8.22
CA PRO A 181 13.87 -6.06 8.25
C PRO A 181 13.79 -6.76 6.89
N LEU A 182 14.96 -7.20 6.38
CA LEU A 182 15.04 -7.96 5.15
C LEU A 182 14.90 -9.46 5.44
N TRP A 183 13.89 -10.09 4.86
CA TRP A 183 13.72 -11.55 4.97
C TRP A 183 14.68 -12.30 4.05
N GLY A 184 15.01 -13.54 4.44
CA GLY A 184 15.68 -14.48 3.56
C GLY A 184 14.80 -14.78 2.33
N PHE A 185 15.45 -15.13 1.19
CA PHE A 185 14.73 -15.37 -0.07
C PHE A 185 13.67 -16.48 0.04
N ILE A 186 13.97 -17.56 0.78
CA ILE A 186 13.02 -18.67 1.00
C ILE A 186 11.75 -18.14 1.68
N ARG A 187 11.88 -17.39 2.79
CA ARG A 187 10.75 -16.79 3.49
C ARG A 187 9.95 -15.83 2.58
N GLN A 188 10.64 -15.07 1.74
CA GLN A 188 9.96 -14.18 0.77
C GLN A 188 9.15 -14.99 -0.25
N ASP A 189 9.73 -16.06 -0.83
CA ASP A 189 9.06 -16.90 -1.82
C ASP A 189 7.84 -17.62 -1.22
N GLU A 190 7.99 -18.19 -0.04
CA GLU A 190 6.90 -18.83 0.71
C GLU A 190 5.77 -17.83 1.02
N PHE A 191 6.12 -16.63 1.45
CA PHE A 191 5.14 -15.58 1.74
C PHE A 191 4.37 -15.17 0.48
N VAL A 192 5.08 -14.92 -0.64
CA VAL A 192 4.43 -14.55 -1.91
C VAL A 192 3.51 -15.67 -2.39
N ARG A 193 3.95 -16.95 -2.35
CA ARG A 193 3.11 -18.10 -2.73
C ARG A 193 1.86 -18.20 -1.84
N MET A 194 2.04 -18.10 -0.55
CA MET A 194 0.93 -18.12 0.40
C MET A 194 -0.08 -17.02 0.07
N ARG A 195 0.40 -15.79 -0.20
CA ARG A 195 -0.49 -14.67 -0.57
C ARG A 195 -1.21 -14.92 -1.89
N VAL A 196 -0.52 -15.43 -2.91
CA VAL A 196 -1.13 -15.77 -4.19
C VAL A 196 -2.21 -16.83 -4.00
N ASN A 197 -1.91 -17.93 -3.31
CA ASN A 197 -2.85 -19.04 -3.14
C ASN A 197 -4.14 -18.60 -2.43
N ILE A 198 -4.06 -17.85 -1.33
CA ILE A 198 -5.27 -17.39 -0.62
C ILE A 198 -6.10 -16.39 -1.44
N HIS A 199 -5.47 -15.62 -2.34
CA HIS A 199 -6.20 -14.77 -3.27
C HIS A 199 -6.82 -15.55 -4.42
N GLN A 200 -6.16 -16.64 -4.89
CA GLN A 200 -6.72 -17.55 -5.89
C GLN A 200 -7.95 -18.27 -5.35
N ASP A 201 -7.88 -18.80 -4.14
CA ASP A 201 -9.02 -19.45 -3.49
C ASP A 201 -10.20 -18.49 -3.36
N ALA A 202 -9.94 -17.26 -2.93
CA ALA A 202 -10.96 -16.22 -2.83
C ALA A 202 -11.57 -15.83 -4.21
N ALA A 203 -10.77 -15.80 -5.27
CA ALA A 203 -11.21 -15.46 -6.63
C ALA A 203 -12.01 -16.60 -7.29
N ASN A 204 -11.70 -17.85 -6.96
CA ASN A 204 -12.36 -19.03 -7.50
C ASN A 204 -13.69 -19.40 -6.79
N GLY A 205 -14.22 -18.49 -5.97
CA GLY A 205 -15.50 -18.70 -5.28
C GLY A 205 -15.37 -19.53 -3.99
N GLY A 206 -14.17 -19.72 -3.48
CA GLY A 206 -13.91 -20.27 -2.16
C GLY A 206 -14.47 -19.38 -1.03
N GLU A 207 -14.53 -19.93 0.16
CA GLU A 207 -14.92 -19.15 1.35
C GLU A 207 -13.94 -17.98 1.55
N LEU A 208 -14.46 -16.77 1.63
CA LEU A 208 -13.63 -15.58 1.85
C LEU A 208 -13.10 -15.61 3.30
N PRO A 209 -11.77 -15.69 3.50
CA PRO A 209 -11.20 -15.70 4.84
C PRO A 209 -11.60 -14.42 5.59
N ASP A 210 -11.88 -14.55 6.87
CA ASP A 210 -12.18 -13.39 7.70
C ASP A 210 -10.93 -12.51 7.86
N CYS A 211 -11.14 -11.19 7.83
CA CYS A 211 -10.09 -10.25 8.17
C CYS A 211 -9.70 -10.43 9.64
N THR A 212 -8.39 -10.48 9.92
CA THR A 212 -7.86 -10.56 11.30
C THR A 212 -8.12 -9.25 12.06
N ASP A 213 -7.86 -9.25 13.35
CA ASP A 213 -7.94 -8.03 14.17
C ASP A 213 -6.97 -6.96 13.69
N GLU A 214 -5.77 -7.31 13.29
CA GLU A 214 -4.76 -6.43 12.71
C GLU A 214 -5.24 -5.85 11.39
N GLU A 215 -5.80 -6.68 10.50
CA GLU A 215 -6.34 -6.25 9.21
C GLU A 215 -7.56 -5.34 9.35
N ARG A 216 -8.34 -5.46 10.43
CA ARG A 216 -9.46 -4.56 10.77
C ARG A 216 -9.03 -3.32 11.53
N TRP A 217 -7.74 -3.23 11.94
CA TRP A 217 -7.20 -2.19 12.81
C TRP A 217 -7.96 -2.11 14.14
N THR A 218 -8.17 -3.28 14.76
CA THR A 218 -8.97 -3.40 15.99
C THR A 218 -8.25 -2.74 17.17
N ARG A 219 -8.96 -1.88 17.89
CA ARG A 219 -8.51 -1.24 19.13
C ARG A 219 -9.62 -1.32 20.16
N GLY A 220 -9.42 -2.14 21.18
CA GLY A 220 -10.50 -2.48 22.12
C GLY A 220 -11.70 -3.04 21.35
N SER A 221 -12.87 -2.44 21.52
CA SER A 221 -14.09 -2.87 20.82
C SER A 221 -14.27 -2.27 19.42
N LYS A 222 -13.37 -1.38 18.96
CA LYS A 222 -13.51 -0.67 17.66
C LYS A 222 -12.75 -1.38 16.55
N ASN A 223 -13.39 -1.51 15.39
CA ASN A 223 -12.80 -1.99 14.14
C ASN A 223 -12.61 -0.78 13.21
N ILE A 224 -11.53 -0.01 13.43
CA ILE A 224 -11.32 1.33 12.86
C ILE A 224 -11.42 1.32 11.33
N ARG A 225 -10.84 0.31 10.67
CA ARG A 225 -10.88 0.20 9.21
C ARG A 225 -12.30 0.03 8.67
N CYS A 226 -13.13 -0.75 9.35
CA CYS A 226 -14.51 -1.04 8.92
C CYS A 226 -15.48 0.10 9.28
N GLU A 227 -15.33 0.66 10.48
CA GLU A 227 -16.20 1.72 11.00
C GLU A 227 -15.92 3.09 10.39
N GLY A 228 -14.62 3.38 10.12
CA GLY A 228 -14.12 4.68 9.68
C GLY A 228 -14.16 4.93 8.16
N ASN A 229 -14.90 4.12 7.39
CA ASN A 229 -14.95 4.18 5.91
C ASN A 229 -13.60 3.95 5.20
N TRP A 230 -12.57 3.44 5.90
CA TRP A 230 -11.30 3.06 5.30
C TRP A 230 -11.40 1.76 4.47
N CYS A 231 -12.45 0.97 4.70
CA CYS A 231 -12.78 -0.20 3.92
C CYS A 231 -13.93 0.11 2.96
N GLN A 232 -13.64 0.32 1.69
CA GLN A 232 -14.61 0.66 0.64
C GLN A 232 -15.70 -0.41 0.46
N VAL A 233 -15.44 -1.64 0.92
CA VAL A 233 -16.37 -2.77 0.79
C VAL A 233 -17.08 -3.13 2.10
N SER A 234 -16.98 -2.32 3.14
CA SER A 234 -17.58 -2.61 4.45
C SER A 234 -19.10 -2.84 4.37
N LYS A 235 -19.79 -2.14 3.47
CA LYS A 235 -21.25 -2.33 3.24
C LYS A 235 -21.62 -3.68 2.65
N PHE A 236 -20.70 -4.35 1.96
CA PHE A 236 -20.90 -5.67 1.32
C PHE A 236 -20.31 -6.82 2.14
N CYS A 237 -19.63 -6.52 3.26
CA CYS A 237 -18.86 -7.49 4.01
C CYS A 237 -19.72 -8.20 5.06
N SER A 238 -19.97 -9.50 4.88
CA SER A 238 -20.73 -10.34 5.81
C SER A 238 -20.07 -10.38 7.21
N GLN A 239 -18.76 -10.50 7.29
CA GLN A 239 -18.03 -10.46 8.56
C GLN A 239 -18.33 -9.16 9.33
N TRP A 240 -18.28 -8.02 8.65
CA TRP A 240 -18.56 -6.74 9.30
C TRP A 240 -20.02 -6.61 9.74
N GLN A 241 -20.97 -7.08 8.94
CA GLN A 241 -22.40 -7.09 9.34
C GLN A 241 -22.61 -7.92 10.61
N SER A 242 -22.07 -9.15 10.66
CA SER A 242 -22.16 -10.02 11.84
C SER A 242 -21.53 -9.40 13.09
N ILE A 243 -20.39 -8.66 12.93
CA ILE A 243 -19.76 -7.95 14.06
C ILE A 243 -20.65 -6.82 14.57
N LYS A 244 -21.35 -6.08 13.69
CA LYS A 244 -22.27 -5.02 14.08
C LYS A 244 -23.49 -5.56 14.84
N GLU A 245 -24.08 -6.66 14.36
CA GLU A 245 -25.23 -7.30 14.99
C GLU A 245 -24.93 -7.80 16.40
N LYS A 246 -23.69 -8.29 16.65
CA LYS A 246 -23.26 -8.72 18.00
C LYS A 246 -23.00 -7.56 18.95
N LYS A 247 -22.91 -6.32 18.46
CA LYS A 247 -22.66 -5.12 19.28
C LYS A 247 -23.93 -4.32 19.57
N SER A 248 -25.02 -4.59 18.85
CA SER A 248 -26.35 -4.00 19.08
C SER A 248 -27.16 -4.83 20.05
#